data_e1f40eb12d15615974bcaafd39b83c12
#
_entry.id   e1f40eb12d15615974bcaafd39b83c12
#
_cell.length_a   1.000
_cell.length_b   1.000
_cell.length_c   1.000
_cell.angle_alpha   90.00
_cell.angle_beta   90.00
_cell.angle_gamma   90.00
#
_symmetry.space_group_name_H-M   'P 1'
#
loop_
_entity.id
_entity.type
_entity.pdbx_description
1 polymer ?
#
loop_
_entity_poly.entity_id
_entity_poly.type
_entity_poly.pdbx_seq_one_letter_code
_entity_poly.pdbx_strand_id
1 'polypeptide(L)'
;MFGNPAPARPGPWLSSSLYLWSHEHRGTPELPGLVFGLDRGGSCSGFAYRLPEDQLEASLYALWQREMPYPSYRPHWLSCRLEDGNQVQALGFVLERHLPSYAGNLPDSVLNQVFASACGRYGTTRDYVEQTVNALRSHAMPDKNLEARLKRCAKGIAAINVPS
;
A
#
# COMPACT_ATOMS: atom_id res chain seq x y z
N MET A 1 4.49 -12.21 18.59
CA MET A 1 3.07 -12.16 18.15
C MET A 1 2.62 -10.72 18.29
N PHE A 2 2.20 -10.06 17.23
CA PHE A 2 1.71 -8.67 17.30
C PHE A 2 0.42 -8.66 18.14
N GLY A 3 0.26 -7.63 19.00
CA GLY A 3 -0.97 -7.44 19.77
C GLY A 3 -2.21 -7.26 18.88
N ASN A 4 -3.40 -7.27 19.49
CA ASN A 4 -4.64 -7.06 18.75
C ASN A 4 -4.61 -5.75 17.96
N PRO A 5 -4.88 -5.78 16.64
CA PRO A 5 -4.92 -4.58 15.84
C PRO A 5 -6.12 -3.70 16.23
N ALA A 6 -5.89 -2.40 16.31
CA ALA A 6 -6.96 -1.41 16.46
C ALA A 6 -7.13 -0.63 15.15
N PRO A 7 -8.37 -0.46 14.63
CA PRO A 7 -8.61 0.42 13.50
C PRO A 7 -8.12 1.84 13.79
N ALA A 8 -7.32 2.40 12.89
CA ALA A 8 -6.68 3.68 13.06
C ALA A 8 -6.73 4.50 11.78
N ARG A 9 -6.86 5.83 11.94
CA ARG A 9 -6.74 6.79 10.84
C ARG A 9 -5.56 7.71 11.14
N PRO A 10 -4.48 7.66 10.35
CA PRO A 10 -3.47 8.69 10.37
C PRO A 10 -4.08 10.06 10.12
N GLY A 11 -3.49 11.10 10.68
CA GLY A 11 -3.90 12.49 10.46
C GLY A 11 -3.93 12.84 8.95
N PRO A 12 -4.44 14.04 8.57
CA PRO A 12 -4.78 14.41 7.19
C PRO A 12 -3.58 14.53 6.22
N TRP A 13 -2.41 14.09 6.63
CA TRP A 13 -1.14 14.23 5.89
C TRP A 13 -0.67 12.97 5.17
N LEU A 14 -1.41 11.85 5.26
CA LEU A 14 -1.00 10.58 4.66
C LEU A 14 -2.12 9.96 3.84
N SER A 15 -1.79 9.51 2.66
CA SER A 15 -2.62 8.67 1.79
C SER A 15 -1.95 7.32 1.55
N SER A 16 -2.73 6.31 1.23
CA SER A 16 -2.22 5.03 0.74
C SER A 16 -2.70 4.81 -0.69
N SER A 17 -1.80 4.41 -1.58
CA SER A 17 -2.14 4.06 -2.96
C SER A 17 -1.00 3.27 -3.62
N LEU A 18 -1.18 2.93 -4.89
CA LEU A 18 -0.19 2.26 -5.72
C LEU A 18 0.94 3.23 -6.12
N TYR A 19 1.77 3.58 -5.16
CA TYR A 19 2.81 4.59 -5.32
C TYR A 19 4.22 4.03 -5.39
N LEU A 20 4.40 2.70 -5.25
CA LEU A 20 5.71 2.06 -5.24
C LEU A 20 5.84 1.07 -6.38
N TRP A 21 6.90 1.22 -7.20
CA TRP A 21 7.29 0.25 -8.20
C TRP A 21 7.78 -1.05 -7.55
N SER A 22 7.34 -2.18 -8.09
CA SER A 22 7.71 -3.52 -7.65
C SER A 22 8.36 -4.29 -8.78
N HIS A 23 9.67 -4.46 -8.68
CA HIS A 23 10.51 -5.13 -9.68
C HIS A 23 10.71 -6.63 -9.41
N GLU A 24 10.14 -7.16 -8.34
CA GLU A 24 10.29 -8.57 -7.96
C GLU A 24 8.93 -9.19 -7.56
N HIS A 25 8.20 -8.53 -6.64
CA HIS A 25 7.03 -9.14 -6.03
C HIS A 25 5.82 -9.16 -6.96
N ARG A 26 5.55 -8.06 -7.67
CA ARG A 26 4.37 -7.88 -8.54
C ARG A 26 4.72 -7.54 -9.98
N GLY A 27 6.00 -7.59 -10.34
CA GLY A 27 6.54 -7.35 -11.65
C GLY A 27 7.97 -7.85 -11.75
N THR A 28 8.63 -7.54 -12.86
CA THR A 28 10.05 -7.77 -13.13
C THR A 28 10.76 -6.44 -13.38
N PRO A 29 12.10 -6.40 -13.47
CA PRO A 29 12.80 -5.18 -13.86
C PRO A 29 12.34 -4.61 -15.20
N GLU A 30 11.97 -5.45 -16.17
CA GLU A 30 11.54 -5.07 -17.52
C GLU A 30 10.07 -4.66 -17.56
N LEU A 31 9.23 -5.28 -16.71
CA LEU A 31 7.79 -5.04 -16.59
C LEU A 31 7.42 -4.85 -15.12
N PRO A 32 7.77 -3.71 -14.53
CA PRO A 32 7.52 -3.47 -13.11
C PRO A 32 6.04 -3.40 -12.79
N GLY A 33 5.67 -4.02 -11.67
CA GLY A 33 4.35 -3.92 -11.10
C GLY A 33 4.23 -2.77 -10.10
N LEU A 34 3.11 -2.69 -9.42
CA LEU A 34 2.84 -1.69 -8.40
C LEU A 34 2.38 -2.33 -7.09
N VAL A 35 2.80 -1.75 -5.99
CA VAL A 35 2.35 -2.09 -4.65
C VAL A 35 1.96 -0.84 -3.87
N PHE A 36 1.20 -1.03 -2.79
CA PHE A 36 0.80 0.05 -1.90
C PHE A 36 1.98 0.62 -1.13
N GLY A 37 1.92 1.93 -0.92
CA GLY A 37 2.77 2.62 0.00
C GLY A 37 2.05 3.79 0.65
N LEU A 38 2.50 4.19 1.83
CA LEU A 38 2.05 5.42 2.48
C LEU A 38 2.80 6.59 1.87
N ASP A 39 2.05 7.63 1.49
CA ASP A 39 2.60 8.87 0.93
C ASP A 39 2.00 10.09 1.63
N ARG A 40 2.67 11.22 1.51
CA ARG A 40 2.23 12.50 2.08
C ARG A 40 1.03 13.05 1.30
N GLY A 41 0.09 13.62 2.04
CA GLY A 41 -1.14 14.22 1.50
C GLY A 41 -2.32 13.25 1.52
N GLY A 42 -3.50 13.75 1.91
CA GLY A 42 -4.73 12.97 2.01
C GLY A 42 -4.94 12.29 3.35
N SER A 43 -5.75 11.24 3.36
CA SER A 43 -6.02 10.42 4.54
C SER A 43 -6.22 8.97 4.12
N CYS A 44 -5.89 8.04 4.99
CA CYS A 44 -6.17 6.62 4.81
C CYS A 44 -6.72 6.02 6.10
N SER A 45 -7.20 4.79 6.02
CA SER A 45 -7.58 3.98 7.17
C SER A 45 -6.74 2.71 7.18
N GLY A 46 -6.45 2.19 8.35
CA GLY A 46 -5.65 0.99 8.51
C GLY A 46 -5.72 0.46 9.93
N PHE A 47 -4.78 -0.39 10.28
CA PHE A 47 -4.67 -0.95 11.62
C PHE A 47 -3.41 -0.44 12.31
N ALA A 48 -3.53 -0.02 13.57
CA ALA A 48 -2.42 0.18 14.48
C ALA A 48 -2.26 -1.07 15.36
N TYR A 49 -1.04 -1.57 15.42
CA TYR A 49 -0.69 -2.73 16.25
C TYR A 49 0.07 -2.27 17.49
N ARG A 50 -0.40 -2.66 18.65
CA ARG A 50 0.35 -2.47 19.89
C ARG A 50 1.37 -3.59 19.99
N LEU A 51 2.64 -3.23 20.11
CA LEU A 51 3.69 -4.19 20.36
C LEU A 51 3.73 -4.55 21.86
N PRO A 52 3.88 -5.84 22.22
CA PRO A 52 4.08 -6.25 23.61
C PRO A 52 5.38 -5.65 24.15
N GLU A 53 5.33 -5.16 25.39
CA GLU A 53 6.49 -4.49 26.02
C GLU A 53 7.69 -5.42 26.19
N ASP A 54 7.43 -6.69 26.51
CA ASP A 54 8.43 -7.74 26.67
C ASP A 54 9.08 -8.18 25.36
N GLN A 55 8.51 -7.82 24.20
CA GLN A 55 9.00 -8.16 22.86
C GLN A 55 9.27 -6.92 21.99
N LEU A 56 9.26 -5.73 22.59
CA LEU A 56 9.31 -4.47 21.85
C LEU A 56 10.57 -4.38 20.97
N GLU A 57 11.74 -4.59 21.57
CA GLU A 57 13.01 -4.48 20.86
C GLU A 57 13.13 -5.51 19.73
N ALA A 58 12.81 -6.78 20.00
CA ALA A 58 12.85 -7.84 19.00
C ALA A 58 11.85 -7.59 17.86
N SER A 59 10.65 -7.11 18.18
CA SER A 59 9.61 -6.78 17.18
C SER A 59 10.02 -5.60 16.31
N LEU A 60 10.58 -4.54 16.88
CA LEU A 60 11.08 -3.39 16.14
C LEU A 60 12.28 -3.76 15.27
N TYR A 61 13.20 -4.60 15.76
CA TYR A 61 14.31 -5.09 14.99
C TYR A 61 13.86 -5.90 13.78
N ALA A 62 12.93 -6.85 13.96
CA ALA A 62 12.37 -7.64 12.89
C ALA A 62 11.64 -6.78 11.83
N LEU A 63 10.88 -5.77 12.30
CA LEU A 63 10.21 -4.82 11.42
C LEU A 63 11.23 -3.99 10.63
N TRP A 64 12.28 -3.51 11.28
CA TRP A 64 13.36 -2.75 10.64
C TRP A 64 14.07 -3.58 9.57
N GLN A 65 14.43 -4.82 9.87
CA GLN A 65 15.06 -5.74 8.91
C GLN A 65 14.17 -6.03 7.69
N ARG A 66 12.86 -5.98 7.85
CA ARG A 66 11.92 -6.18 6.75
C ARG A 66 11.73 -4.94 5.88
N GLU A 67 11.62 -3.75 6.48
CA GLU A 67 11.23 -2.53 5.77
C GLU A 67 12.42 -1.71 5.26
N MET A 68 13.60 -1.84 5.90
CA MET A 68 14.76 -0.99 5.63
C MET A 68 15.87 -1.57 4.73
N PRO A 69 15.79 -2.81 4.20
CA PRO A 69 16.81 -3.32 3.27
C PRO A 69 16.87 -2.49 1.97
N TYR A 70 15.75 -1.87 1.61
CA TYR A 70 15.65 -1.00 0.44
C TYR A 70 15.30 0.42 0.88
N PRO A 71 15.96 1.46 0.31
CA PRO A 71 15.76 2.85 0.75
C PRO A 71 14.44 3.47 0.27
N SER A 72 13.40 2.65 0.05
CA SER A 72 12.09 3.11 -0.46
C SER A 72 11.27 3.89 0.56
N TYR A 73 11.53 3.67 1.84
CA TYR A 73 10.75 4.22 2.94
C TYR A 73 11.61 4.97 3.94
N ARG A 74 10.96 5.91 4.66
CA ARG A 74 11.47 6.46 5.92
C ARG A 74 10.51 6.17 7.06
N PRO A 75 11.03 5.80 8.25
CA PRO A 75 10.22 5.68 9.44
C PRO A 75 9.76 7.05 9.93
N HIS A 76 8.48 7.16 10.25
CA HIS A 76 7.87 8.37 10.82
C HIS A 76 6.95 8.01 11.99
N TRP A 77 6.93 8.85 13.00
CA TRP A 77 5.87 8.82 14.00
C TRP A 77 4.64 9.51 13.45
N LEU A 78 3.55 8.76 13.39
CA LEU A 78 2.29 9.17 12.79
C LEU A 78 1.25 9.36 13.90
N SER A 79 0.67 10.54 13.98
CA SER A 79 -0.49 10.76 14.85
C SER A 79 -1.71 10.07 14.25
N CYS A 80 -2.19 9.03 14.89
CA CYS A 80 -3.34 8.24 14.45
C CYS A 80 -4.50 8.40 15.43
N ARG A 81 -5.71 8.53 14.90
CA ARG A 81 -6.93 8.50 15.67
C ARG A 81 -7.53 7.09 15.59
N LEU A 82 -7.74 6.46 16.73
CA LEU A 82 -8.41 5.18 16.86
C LEU A 82 -9.92 5.32 16.74
N GLU A 83 -10.60 4.19 16.57
CA GLU A 83 -12.06 4.13 16.43
C GLU A 83 -12.80 4.60 17.70
N ASP A 84 -12.21 4.36 18.87
CA ASP A 84 -12.68 4.84 20.18
C ASP A 84 -12.48 6.34 20.42
N GLY A 85 -11.88 7.05 19.44
CA GLY A 85 -11.59 8.48 19.50
C GLY A 85 -10.23 8.84 20.11
N ASN A 86 -9.51 7.88 20.70
CA ASN A 86 -8.20 8.09 21.26
C ASN A 86 -7.16 8.42 20.18
N GLN A 87 -6.16 9.23 20.55
CA GLN A 87 -5.02 9.52 19.68
C GLN A 87 -3.79 8.74 20.15
N VAL A 88 -3.09 8.14 19.20
CA VAL A 88 -1.86 7.40 19.44
C VAL A 88 -0.78 7.82 18.45
N GLN A 89 0.47 7.66 18.86
CA GLN A 89 1.62 7.76 17.95
C GLN A 89 1.97 6.35 17.47
N ALA A 90 1.89 6.14 16.16
CA ALA A 90 2.23 4.88 15.52
C ALA A 90 3.48 5.05 14.64
N LEU A 91 4.39 4.09 14.69
CA LEU A 91 5.49 4.03 13.75
C LEU A 91 4.94 3.57 12.38
N GLY A 92 5.16 4.36 11.35
CA GLY A 92 4.83 4.02 9.98
C GLY A 92 5.98 4.28 9.03
N PHE A 93 5.97 3.60 7.89
CA PHE A 93 6.99 3.72 6.86
C PHE A 93 6.41 4.48 5.67
N VAL A 94 6.91 5.69 5.43
CA VAL A 94 6.41 6.61 4.41
C VAL A 94 7.37 6.64 3.23
N LEU A 95 6.82 6.65 2.02
CA LEU A 95 7.60 6.65 0.77
C LEU A 95 8.44 7.91 0.62
N GLU A 96 9.62 7.73 0.06
CA GLU A 96 10.54 8.81 -0.33
C GLU A 96 10.33 9.17 -1.80
N ARG A 97 9.71 10.32 -2.06
CA ARG A 97 9.29 10.76 -3.40
C ARG A 97 10.43 11.00 -4.38
N HIS A 98 11.64 11.24 -3.89
CA HIS A 98 12.82 11.48 -4.73
C HIS A 98 13.51 10.19 -5.23
N LEU A 99 13.07 9.02 -4.75
CA LEU A 99 13.67 7.75 -5.12
C LEU A 99 13.06 7.17 -6.40
N PRO A 100 13.84 6.45 -7.21
CA PRO A 100 13.36 5.81 -8.44
C PRO A 100 12.21 4.81 -8.22
N SER A 101 12.13 4.24 -7.02
CA SER A 101 11.04 3.34 -6.63
C SER A 101 9.68 4.03 -6.47
N TYR A 102 9.66 5.37 -6.33
CA TYR A 102 8.41 6.11 -6.20
C TYR A 102 7.72 6.29 -7.55
N ALA A 103 6.56 5.69 -7.71
CA ALA A 103 5.77 5.78 -8.95
C ALA A 103 4.89 7.04 -9.02
N GLY A 104 4.50 7.59 -7.88
CA GLY A 104 3.62 8.76 -7.81
C GLY A 104 2.23 8.50 -8.39
N ASN A 105 1.60 9.59 -8.84
CA ASN A 105 0.29 9.52 -9.50
C ASN A 105 0.47 9.19 -10.98
N LEU A 106 0.21 7.95 -11.32
CA LEU A 106 0.29 7.47 -12.70
C LEU A 106 -1.04 7.73 -13.45
N PRO A 107 -0.98 8.06 -14.75
CA PRO A 107 -2.17 8.14 -15.58
C PRO A 107 -2.81 6.76 -15.77
N ASP A 108 -4.12 6.73 -16.02
CA ASP A 108 -4.89 5.48 -16.17
C ASP A 108 -4.35 4.59 -17.31
N SER A 109 -3.77 5.17 -18.37
CA SER A 109 -3.14 4.41 -19.46
C SER A 109 -1.96 3.56 -18.99
N VAL A 110 -1.08 4.11 -18.15
CA VAL A 110 0.04 3.37 -17.56
C VAL A 110 -0.46 2.32 -16.58
N LEU A 111 -1.44 2.66 -15.73
CA LEU A 111 -2.05 1.70 -14.81
C LEU A 111 -2.69 0.54 -15.55
N ASN A 112 -3.42 0.79 -16.64
CA ASN A 112 -4.03 -0.25 -17.48
C ASN A 112 -2.96 -1.21 -18.02
N GLN A 113 -1.83 -0.68 -18.50
CA GLN A 113 -0.72 -1.50 -18.97
C GLN A 113 -0.12 -2.36 -17.85
N VAL A 114 0.15 -1.78 -16.70
CA VAL A 114 0.68 -2.52 -15.52
C VAL A 114 -0.29 -3.62 -15.10
N PHE A 115 -1.59 -3.33 -15.02
CA PHE A 115 -2.61 -4.31 -14.66
C PHE A 115 -2.78 -5.43 -15.69
N ALA A 116 -2.51 -5.16 -16.97
CA ALA A 116 -2.61 -6.13 -18.04
C ALA A 116 -1.39 -7.06 -18.14
N SER A 117 -0.18 -6.56 -17.80
CA SER A 117 1.06 -7.25 -18.16
C SER A 117 2.00 -7.56 -17.00
N ALA A 118 1.97 -6.77 -15.91
CA ALA A 118 2.93 -6.94 -14.83
C ALA A 118 2.60 -8.14 -13.94
N CYS A 119 3.54 -9.08 -13.87
CA CYS A 119 3.47 -10.26 -13.01
C CYS A 119 4.84 -10.52 -12.40
N GLY A 120 4.89 -10.70 -11.10
CA GLY A 120 6.12 -11.00 -10.36
C GLY A 120 6.00 -12.30 -9.57
N ARG A 121 6.97 -12.50 -8.66
CA ARG A 121 7.08 -13.71 -7.84
C ARG A 121 5.81 -14.07 -7.06
N TYR A 122 5.03 -13.06 -6.64
CA TYR A 122 3.80 -13.25 -5.85
C TYR A 122 2.53 -12.95 -6.66
N GLY A 123 2.60 -12.99 -8.00
CA GLY A 123 1.47 -12.80 -8.89
C GLY A 123 1.38 -11.38 -9.45
N THR A 124 0.22 -11.04 -10.01
CA THR A 124 0.03 -9.77 -10.71
C THR A 124 -0.24 -8.59 -9.77
N THR A 125 -0.01 -7.37 -10.25
CA THR A 125 -0.47 -6.15 -9.58
C THR A 125 -1.98 -6.16 -9.42
N ARG A 126 -2.72 -6.64 -10.41
CA ARG A 126 -4.18 -6.73 -10.39
C ARG A 126 -4.67 -7.60 -9.23
N ASP A 127 -4.17 -8.84 -9.11
CA ASP A 127 -4.55 -9.75 -8.03
C ASP A 127 -4.27 -9.15 -6.65
N TYR A 128 -3.13 -8.47 -6.52
CA TYR A 128 -2.75 -7.78 -5.29
C TYR A 128 -3.77 -6.68 -4.91
N VAL A 129 -4.20 -5.87 -5.89
CA VAL A 129 -5.19 -4.80 -5.64
C VAL A 129 -6.57 -5.38 -5.33
N GLU A 130 -7.00 -6.43 -6.03
CA GLU A 130 -8.26 -7.12 -5.77
C GLU A 130 -8.29 -7.72 -4.35
N GLN A 131 -7.21 -8.39 -3.94
CA GLN A 131 -7.07 -8.92 -2.59
C GLN A 131 -7.09 -7.80 -1.53
N THR A 132 -6.42 -6.68 -1.80
CA THR A 132 -6.41 -5.52 -0.90
C THR A 132 -7.81 -4.90 -0.76
N VAL A 133 -8.53 -4.70 -1.85
CA VAL A 133 -9.91 -4.20 -1.82
C VAL A 133 -10.81 -5.13 -1.00
N ASN A 134 -10.69 -6.44 -1.20
CA ASN A 134 -11.49 -7.42 -0.48
C ASN A 134 -11.15 -7.43 1.03
N ALA A 135 -9.86 -7.34 1.38
CA ALA A 135 -9.42 -7.25 2.76
C ALA A 135 -9.93 -5.96 3.44
N LEU A 136 -9.84 -4.82 2.78
CA LEU A 136 -10.37 -3.56 3.32
C LEU A 136 -11.88 -3.62 3.54
N ARG A 137 -12.63 -4.22 2.63
CA ARG A 137 -14.08 -4.44 2.78
C ARG A 137 -14.42 -5.34 3.95
N SER A 138 -13.72 -6.46 4.11
CA SER A 138 -13.97 -7.41 5.21
C SER A 138 -13.72 -6.79 6.59
N HIS A 139 -12.92 -5.73 6.65
CA HIS A 139 -12.64 -4.97 7.87
C HIS A 139 -13.45 -3.68 8.00
N ALA A 140 -14.52 -3.51 7.21
CA ALA A 140 -15.38 -2.31 7.19
C ALA A 140 -14.61 -0.99 6.91
N MET A 141 -13.50 -1.06 6.19
CA MET A 141 -12.66 0.08 5.79
C MET A 141 -12.58 0.23 4.25
N PRO A 142 -13.72 0.34 3.52
CA PRO A 142 -13.68 0.39 2.07
C PRO A 142 -12.97 1.64 1.57
N ASP A 143 -12.06 1.48 0.61
CA ASP A 143 -11.42 2.56 -0.11
C ASP A 143 -12.09 2.76 -1.48
N LYS A 144 -13.00 3.75 -1.53
CA LYS A 144 -13.78 4.04 -2.75
C LYS A 144 -12.89 4.48 -3.92
N ASN A 145 -11.77 5.14 -3.66
CA ASN A 145 -10.85 5.58 -4.71
C ASN A 145 -10.12 4.39 -5.33
N LEU A 146 -9.64 3.47 -4.48
CA LEU A 146 -9.01 2.24 -4.93
C LEU A 146 -9.97 1.37 -5.72
N GLU A 147 -11.21 1.20 -5.24
CA GLU A 147 -12.24 0.44 -5.92
C GLU A 147 -12.60 1.05 -7.28
N ALA A 148 -12.73 2.37 -7.36
CA ALA A 148 -12.99 3.07 -8.61
C ALA A 148 -11.82 2.91 -9.60
N ARG A 149 -10.57 2.96 -9.11
CA ARG A 149 -9.37 2.74 -9.91
C ARG A 149 -9.33 1.32 -10.46
N LEU A 150 -9.55 0.31 -9.64
CA LEU A 150 -9.63 -1.09 -10.07
C LEU A 150 -10.69 -1.30 -11.16
N LYS A 151 -11.89 -0.73 -10.98
CA LYS A 151 -12.98 -0.81 -11.98
C LYS A 151 -12.62 -0.15 -13.30
N ARG A 152 -11.93 1.02 -13.28
CA ARG A 152 -11.50 1.69 -14.51
C ARG A 152 -10.44 0.88 -15.25
N CYS A 153 -9.45 0.36 -14.55
CA CYS A 153 -8.40 -0.47 -15.14
C CYS A 153 -8.98 -1.78 -15.74
N ALA A 154 -9.93 -2.42 -15.07
CA ALA A 154 -10.59 -3.61 -15.61
C ALA A 154 -11.33 -3.33 -16.93
N LYS A 155 -12.00 -2.17 -17.08
CA LYS A 155 -12.63 -1.74 -18.33
C LYS A 155 -11.62 -1.41 -19.42
N GLY A 156 -10.51 -0.77 -19.07
CA GLY A 156 -9.43 -0.44 -20.00
C GLY A 156 -8.79 -1.70 -20.60
N ILE A 157 -8.57 -2.74 -19.81
CA ILE A 157 -8.04 -4.03 -20.29
C ILE A 157 -9.01 -4.71 -21.24
N ALA A 158 -10.31 -4.70 -20.95
CA ALA A 158 -11.33 -5.26 -21.85
C ALA A 158 -11.35 -4.55 -23.22
N ALA A 159 -11.12 -3.24 -23.24
CA ALA A 159 -11.04 -2.46 -24.48
C ALA A 159 -9.78 -2.75 -25.32
N ILE A 160 -8.65 -3.12 -24.69
CA ILE A 160 -7.39 -3.48 -25.38
C ILE A 160 -7.50 -4.87 -26.03
N ASN A 161 -8.30 -5.77 -25.45
CA ASN A 161 -8.44 -7.16 -25.90
C ASN A 161 -9.58 -7.40 -26.89
N VAL A 162 -10.20 -6.36 -27.46
CA VAL A 162 -11.18 -6.51 -28.56
C VAL A 162 -10.39 -6.70 -29.86
N PRO A 163 -10.42 -7.89 -30.50
CA PRO A 163 -9.80 -8.09 -31.80
C PRO A 163 -10.53 -7.23 -32.84
N SER A 164 -9.76 -6.53 -33.67
CA SER A 164 -10.23 -5.75 -34.82
C SER A 164 -10.78 -6.66 -35.88
#